data_e93c13748868ef4b79596a268c71a593
#
_entry.id   e93c13748868ef4b79596a268c71a593
#
_cell.length_a   1.000
_cell.length_b   1.000
_cell.length_c   1.000
_cell.angle_alpha   90.00
_cell.angle_beta   90.00
_cell.angle_gamma   90.00
#
_symmetry.space_group_name_H-M   'P 1'
#
loop_
_entity.id
_entity.type
_entity.pdbx_description
1 polymer ?
#
loop_
_entity_poly.entity_id
_entity_poly.type
_entity_poly.pdbx_seq_one_letter_code
_entity_poly.pdbx_strand_id
1 'polypeptide(L)'
;MEAPDRASMSKALEATRDARAVFVDVPGLDRTSSLAQWRDDMGLTPGEDDATHLTLSPFCDPMQTQAFLQRYKSSGPGSLIWTKLDEAISFGSIINVACAANLPVSALSFGAELKESLAPATEPLVWRLIFKRQIPGQAA
;
A
#
# COMPACT_ATOMS: atom_id res chain seq x y z
N MET A 1 13.67 -8.12 -9.56
CA MET A 1 13.57 -9.49 -10.11
C MET A 1 12.10 -9.74 -10.41
N GLU A 2 11.77 -10.31 -11.56
CA GLU A 2 10.40 -10.72 -11.87
C GLU A 2 10.17 -12.16 -11.44
N ALA A 3 9.02 -12.41 -10.83
CA ALA A 3 8.63 -13.72 -10.32
C ALA A 3 7.17 -14.03 -10.70
N PRO A 4 6.92 -14.41 -11.96
CA PRO A 4 5.57 -14.62 -12.46
C PRO A 4 4.91 -15.92 -11.96
N ASP A 5 5.67 -16.82 -11.37
CA ASP A 5 5.21 -18.12 -10.88
C ASP A 5 5.93 -18.54 -9.60
N ARG A 6 5.43 -19.62 -8.98
CA ARG A 6 5.95 -20.17 -7.73
C ARG A 6 7.44 -20.52 -7.79
N ALA A 7 7.91 -21.07 -8.92
CA ALA A 7 9.29 -21.50 -9.04
C ALA A 7 10.26 -20.32 -9.10
N SER A 8 9.89 -19.29 -9.86
CA SER A 8 10.65 -18.02 -9.93
C SER A 8 10.57 -17.23 -8.62
N MET A 9 9.43 -17.25 -7.92
CA MET A 9 9.31 -16.65 -6.59
C MET A 9 10.24 -17.32 -5.57
N SER A 10 10.27 -18.65 -5.53
CA SER A 10 11.17 -19.40 -4.65
C SER A 10 12.64 -19.06 -4.92
N LYS A 11 13.05 -18.98 -6.20
CA LYS A 11 14.40 -18.57 -6.57
C LYS A 11 14.72 -17.13 -6.17
N ALA A 12 13.76 -16.22 -6.32
CA ALA A 12 13.91 -14.83 -5.95
C ALA A 12 14.11 -14.67 -4.45
N LEU A 13 13.32 -15.38 -3.64
CA LEU A 13 13.43 -15.36 -2.18
C LEU A 13 14.76 -15.98 -1.72
N GLU A 14 15.19 -17.09 -2.32
CA GLU A 14 16.49 -17.69 -1.99
C GLU A 14 17.66 -16.75 -2.32
N ALA A 15 17.60 -16.07 -3.47
CA ALA A 15 18.63 -15.12 -3.88
C ALA A 15 18.68 -13.86 -2.99
N THR A 16 17.61 -13.56 -2.27
CA THR A 16 17.50 -12.39 -1.37
C THR A 16 17.54 -12.77 0.11
N ARG A 17 17.90 -14.02 0.45
CA ARG A 17 17.85 -14.54 1.81
C ARG A 17 18.63 -13.70 2.83
N ASP A 18 19.75 -13.14 2.41
CA ASP A 18 20.60 -12.31 3.27
C ASP A 18 20.25 -10.81 3.20
N ALA A 19 19.19 -10.44 2.49
CA ALA A 19 18.73 -9.06 2.41
C ALA A 19 18.06 -8.65 3.73
N ARG A 20 18.29 -7.39 4.13
CA ARG A 20 17.67 -6.81 5.33
C ARG A 20 16.15 -6.74 5.22
N ALA A 21 15.63 -6.54 4.03
CA ALA A 21 14.20 -6.52 3.72
C ALA A 21 13.97 -6.93 2.27
N VAL A 22 12.87 -7.61 2.02
CA VAL A 22 12.41 -7.98 0.67
C VAL A 22 11.05 -7.38 0.46
N PHE A 23 10.89 -6.64 -0.63
CA PHE A 23 9.60 -6.07 -1.05
C PHE A 23 9.06 -6.88 -2.22
N VAL A 24 7.84 -7.37 -2.06
CA VAL A 24 7.11 -8.09 -3.11
C VAL A 24 6.00 -7.19 -3.61
N ASP A 25 6.14 -6.70 -4.85
CA ASP A 25 5.09 -5.94 -5.54
C ASP A 25 4.08 -6.92 -6.12
N VAL A 26 2.85 -6.83 -5.61
CA VAL A 26 1.73 -7.70 -6.00
C VAL A 26 0.83 -6.94 -6.96
N PRO A 27 0.57 -7.47 -8.16
CA PRO A 27 -0.36 -6.85 -9.09
C PRO A 27 -1.76 -6.75 -8.49
N GLY A 28 -2.53 -5.78 -8.92
CA GLY A 28 -3.93 -5.66 -8.52
C GLY A 28 -4.70 -6.94 -8.85
N LEU A 29 -5.27 -7.56 -7.83
CA LEU A 29 -6.05 -8.79 -8.00
C LEU A 29 -7.41 -8.49 -8.64
N ASP A 30 -7.86 -9.37 -9.49
CA ASP A 30 -9.19 -9.30 -10.09
C ASP A 30 -10.32 -9.56 -9.06
N ARG A 31 -11.59 -9.50 -9.51
CA ARG A 31 -12.74 -9.65 -8.61
C ARG A 31 -12.91 -11.07 -8.05
N THR A 32 -12.31 -12.05 -8.70
CA THR A 32 -12.48 -13.48 -8.37
C THR A 32 -11.31 -14.01 -7.55
N SER A 33 -10.18 -13.31 -7.57
CA SER A 33 -8.95 -13.69 -6.86
C SER A 33 -8.92 -13.12 -5.45
N SER A 34 -8.41 -13.90 -4.50
CA SER A 34 -8.09 -13.43 -3.15
C SER A 34 -6.58 -13.34 -2.94
N LEU A 35 -6.14 -12.46 -2.06
CA LEU A 35 -4.72 -12.36 -1.71
C LEU A 35 -4.20 -13.64 -1.05
N ALA A 36 -5.03 -14.33 -0.27
CA ALA A 36 -4.68 -15.61 0.34
C ALA A 36 -4.39 -16.67 -0.73
N GLN A 37 -5.30 -16.81 -1.71
CA GLN A 37 -5.10 -17.76 -2.81
C GLN A 37 -3.86 -17.40 -3.63
N TRP A 38 -3.67 -16.12 -3.95
CA TRP A 38 -2.47 -15.69 -4.69
C TRP A 38 -1.18 -16.03 -3.93
N ARG A 39 -1.14 -15.83 -2.60
CA ARG A 39 -0.01 -16.23 -1.77
C ARG A 39 0.26 -17.73 -1.83
N ASP A 40 -0.80 -18.54 -1.70
CA ASP A 40 -0.69 -19.99 -1.77
C ASP A 40 -0.15 -20.45 -3.13
N ASP A 41 -0.67 -19.87 -4.23
CA ASP A 41 -0.21 -20.17 -5.59
C ASP A 41 1.26 -19.80 -5.79
N MET A 42 1.71 -18.70 -5.21
CA MET A 42 3.11 -18.25 -5.24
C MET A 42 4.01 -18.94 -4.22
N GLY A 43 3.45 -19.74 -3.33
CA GLY A 43 4.20 -20.42 -2.27
C GLY A 43 4.71 -19.49 -1.16
N LEU A 44 4.01 -18.36 -0.95
CA LEU A 44 4.32 -17.40 0.11
C LEU A 44 3.55 -17.76 1.37
N THR A 45 4.24 -18.31 2.36
CA THR A 45 3.67 -18.52 3.70
C THR A 45 3.96 -17.28 4.53
N PRO A 46 2.92 -16.57 5.05
CA PRO A 46 3.13 -15.42 5.89
C PRO A 46 3.95 -15.77 7.13
N GLY A 47 5.05 -15.05 7.33
CA GLY A 47 5.86 -15.12 8.55
C GLY A 47 5.42 -14.08 9.57
N GLU A 48 5.96 -14.16 10.80
CA GLU A 48 5.67 -13.18 11.86
C GLU A 48 6.15 -11.76 11.51
N ASP A 49 7.21 -11.67 10.73
CA ASP A 49 7.82 -10.39 10.30
C ASP A 49 7.24 -9.86 8.97
N ASP A 50 6.29 -10.57 8.37
CA ASP A 50 5.70 -10.18 7.10
C ASP A 50 4.60 -9.13 7.29
N ALA A 51 4.71 -8.03 6.58
CA ALA A 51 3.70 -7.00 6.54
C ALA A 51 3.10 -6.85 5.15
N THR A 52 1.78 -6.83 5.07
CA THR A 52 1.06 -6.51 3.83
C THR A 52 0.52 -5.11 3.89
N HIS A 53 0.83 -4.32 2.87
CA HIS A 53 0.35 -2.96 2.74
C HIS A 53 -0.55 -2.85 1.51
N LEU A 54 -1.72 -2.23 1.67
CA LEU A 54 -2.58 -1.89 0.55
C LEU A 54 -2.20 -0.51 0.02
N THR A 55 -1.81 -0.46 -1.25
CA THR A 55 -1.46 0.80 -1.92
C THR A 55 -2.69 1.37 -2.59
N LEU A 56 -3.03 2.61 -2.26
CA LEU A 56 -4.19 3.34 -2.76
C LEU A 56 -3.77 4.68 -3.38
N SER A 57 -4.59 5.18 -4.29
CA SER A 57 -4.48 6.56 -4.79
C SER A 57 -5.76 7.35 -4.50
N PRO A 58 -5.70 8.68 -4.40
CA PRO A 58 -6.87 9.52 -4.12
C PRO A 58 -7.87 9.62 -5.27
N PHE A 59 -7.55 9.06 -6.43
CA PHE A 59 -8.39 9.10 -7.63
C PHE A 59 -9.42 7.99 -7.72
N CYS A 60 -9.46 7.10 -6.72
CA CYS A 60 -10.44 6.02 -6.69
C CYS A 60 -11.80 6.55 -6.23
N ASP A 61 -12.87 6.10 -6.89
CA ASP A 61 -14.22 6.32 -6.42
C ASP A 61 -14.43 5.71 -5.03
N PRO A 62 -15.11 6.39 -4.08
CA PRO A 62 -15.31 5.90 -2.72
C PRO A 62 -16.01 4.54 -2.64
N MET A 63 -17.01 4.27 -3.49
CA MET A 63 -17.72 2.99 -3.52
C MET A 63 -16.80 1.87 -4.03
N GLN A 64 -16.00 2.15 -5.06
CA GLN A 64 -15.00 1.20 -5.57
C GLN A 64 -13.94 0.91 -4.52
N THR A 65 -13.46 1.94 -3.82
CA THR A 65 -12.49 1.78 -2.73
C THR A 65 -13.05 0.91 -1.61
N GLN A 66 -14.31 1.12 -1.21
CA GLN A 66 -14.96 0.32 -0.19
C GLN A 66 -15.09 -1.15 -0.62
N ALA A 67 -15.54 -1.41 -1.85
CA ALA A 67 -15.64 -2.76 -2.39
C ALA A 67 -14.27 -3.45 -2.48
N PHE A 68 -13.22 -2.70 -2.84
CA PHE A 68 -11.84 -3.17 -2.83
C PHE A 68 -11.38 -3.57 -1.43
N LEU A 69 -11.57 -2.71 -0.44
CA LEU A 69 -11.18 -2.98 0.95
C LEU A 69 -11.88 -4.21 1.53
N GLN A 70 -13.16 -4.43 1.21
CA GLN A 70 -13.90 -5.61 1.65
C GLN A 70 -13.26 -6.92 1.14
N ARG A 71 -12.71 -6.92 -0.06
CA ARG A 71 -12.02 -8.10 -0.62
C ARG A 71 -10.74 -8.45 0.12
N TYR A 72 -10.02 -7.45 0.62
CA TYR A 72 -8.74 -7.66 1.31
C TYR A 72 -8.88 -7.80 2.83
N LYS A 73 -10.07 -7.57 3.38
CA LYS A 73 -10.30 -7.59 4.84
C LYS A 73 -9.92 -8.91 5.49
N SER A 74 -10.17 -10.03 4.81
CA SER A 74 -9.85 -11.38 5.32
C SER A 74 -8.38 -11.79 5.14
N SER A 75 -7.62 -11.02 4.37
CA SER A 75 -6.23 -11.36 4.02
C SER A 75 -5.19 -10.74 4.95
N GLY A 76 -5.64 -10.03 6.00
CA GLY A 76 -4.78 -9.46 7.03
C GLY A 76 -3.84 -8.36 6.57
N PRO A 77 -4.26 -7.35 5.77
CA PRO A 77 -3.39 -6.22 5.52
C PRO A 77 -3.08 -5.50 6.83
N GLY A 78 -1.83 -5.11 7.01
CA GLY A 78 -1.38 -4.41 8.22
C GLY A 78 -1.59 -2.91 8.16
N SER A 79 -1.60 -2.30 6.97
CA SER A 79 -1.79 -0.86 6.82
C SER A 79 -2.13 -0.43 5.38
N LEU A 80 -2.40 0.87 5.24
CA LEU A 80 -2.60 1.56 3.98
C LEU A 80 -1.37 2.41 3.63
N ILE A 81 -1.02 2.45 2.34
CA ILE A 81 -0.07 3.40 1.78
C ILE A 81 -0.79 4.23 0.72
N TRP A 82 -0.70 5.54 0.83
CA TRP A 82 -1.27 6.45 -0.15
C TRP A 82 -0.20 6.98 -1.10
N THR A 83 -0.49 6.89 -2.40
CA THR A 83 0.41 7.36 -3.46
C THR A 83 -0.24 8.46 -4.28
N LYS A 84 0.55 9.16 -5.11
CA LYS A 84 0.08 10.23 -6.02
C LYS A 84 -0.65 11.35 -5.29
N LEU A 85 -0.21 11.68 -4.08
CA LEU A 85 -0.83 12.75 -3.31
C LEU A 85 -0.46 14.14 -3.84
N ASP A 86 0.61 14.24 -4.61
CA ASP A 86 1.02 15.44 -5.35
C ASP A 86 0.03 15.84 -6.46
N GLU A 87 -0.71 14.87 -6.99
CA GLU A 87 -1.73 15.09 -8.01
C GLU A 87 -3.13 15.33 -7.40
N ALA A 88 -3.29 15.18 -6.08
CA ALA A 88 -4.59 15.20 -5.41
C ALA A 88 -5.08 16.61 -5.12
N ILE A 89 -6.38 16.85 -5.34
CA ILE A 89 -7.06 18.10 -5.01
C ILE A 89 -7.53 18.12 -3.55
N SER A 90 -7.81 16.95 -2.98
CA SER A 90 -8.30 16.80 -1.61
C SER A 90 -7.74 15.54 -0.94
N PHE A 91 -7.61 15.58 0.38
CA PHE A 91 -6.97 14.52 1.19
C PHE A 91 -7.92 13.86 2.20
N GLY A 92 -9.19 14.22 2.21
CA GLY A 92 -10.17 13.67 3.16
C GLY A 92 -10.37 12.16 3.05
N SER A 93 -10.17 11.59 1.85
CA SER A 93 -10.23 10.16 1.61
C SER A 93 -9.23 9.36 2.46
N ILE A 94 -8.09 9.94 2.81
CA ILE A 94 -7.06 9.28 3.63
C ILE A 94 -7.65 8.81 4.97
N ILE A 95 -8.33 9.71 5.70
CA ILE A 95 -8.94 9.36 6.99
C ILE A 95 -10.21 8.54 6.80
N ASN A 96 -11.08 8.92 5.86
CA ASN A 96 -12.35 8.22 5.66
C ASN A 96 -12.12 6.73 5.34
N VAL A 97 -11.16 6.43 4.48
CA VAL A 97 -10.83 5.06 4.10
C VAL A 97 -10.14 4.32 5.26
N ALA A 98 -9.21 4.95 5.97
CA ALA A 98 -8.56 4.36 7.12
C ALA A 98 -9.57 3.95 8.21
N CYS A 99 -10.51 4.84 8.52
CA CYS A 99 -11.59 4.56 9.48
C CYS A 99 -12.52 3.43 8.97
N ALA A 100 -12.95 3.48 7.70
CA ALA A 100 -13.83 2.46 7.13
C ALA A 100 -13.18 1.07 7.05
N ALA A 101 -11.88 1.03 6.79
CA ALA A 101 -11.10 -0.20 6.73
C ALA A 101 -10.67 -0.70 8.12
N ASN A 102 -10.67 0.17 9.13
CA ASN A 102 -10.03 -0.05 10.42
C ASN A 102 -8.54 -0.42 10.27
N LEU A 103 -7.85 0.29 9.38
CA LEU A 103 -6.43 0.08 9.10
C LEU A 103 -5.66 1.40 9.30
N PRO A 104 -4.47 1.36 9.92
CA PRO A 104 -3.62 2.52 10.00
C PRO A 104 -3.07 2.90 8.63
N VAL A 105 -2.74 4.16 8.45
CA VAL A 105 -1.94 4.64 7.32
C VAL A 105 -0.47 4.61 7.73
N SER A 106 0.37 3.90 6.99
CA SER A 106 1.80 3.77 7.32
C SER A 106 2.68 4.76 6.57
N ALA A 107 2.36 5.03 5.31
CA ALA A 107 3.17 5.91 4.48
C ALA A 107 2.34 6.71 3.48
N LEU A 108 2.91 7.85 3.07
CA LEU A 108 2.35 8.81 2.12
C LEU A 108 3.40 9.11 1.05
N SER A 109 3.02 9.04 -0.24
CA SER A 109 3.90 9.36 -1.36
C SER A 109 3.37 10.56 -2.14
N PHE A 110 4.27 11.50 -2.47
CA PHE A 110 3.96 12.83 -2.99
C PHE A 110 4.63 13.14 -4.33
N GLY A 111 5.06 12.17 -5.07
CA GLY A 111 5.70 12.39 -6.37
C GLY A 111 6.44 11.20 -6.90
N ALA A 112 7.07 11.38 -8.06
CA ALA A 112 7.77 10.34 -8.80
C ALA A 112 9.23 10.16 -8.37
N GLU A 113 9.80 11.11 -7.64
CA GLU A 113 11.20 11.02 -7.21
C GLU A 113 11.34 10.09 -6.01
N LEU A 114 12.32 9.18 -6.04
CA LEU A 114 12.55 8.19 -4.97
C LEU A 114 13.01 8.81 -3.65
N LYS A 115 13.68 9.94 -3.71
CA LYS A 115 14.12 10.69 -2.52
C LYS A 115 13.12 11.81 -2.25
N GLU A 116 12.73 11.94 -0.99
CA GLU A 116 11.85 13.02 -0.49
C GLU A 116 10.37 12.91 -0.88
N SER A 117 9.98 11.96 -1.74
CA SER A 117 8.58 11.78 -2.13
C SER A 117 7.81 10.74 -1.30
N LEU A 118 8.48 10.05 -0.37
CA LEU A 118 7.86 9.10 0.55
C LEU A 118 8.12 9.52 1.99
N ALA A 119 7.06 9.63 2.77
CA ALA A 119 7.14 9.96 4.19
C ALA A 119 6.28 9.02 5.05
N PRO A 120 6.67 8.72 6.29
CA PRO A 120 5.81 8.04 7.23
C PRO A 120 4.56 8.90 7.51
N ALA A 121 3.40 8.25 7.62
CA ALA A 121 2.13 8.92 7.87
C ALA A 121 2.02 9.33 9.35
N THR A 122 2.78 10.34 9.74
CA THR A 122 2.67 10.90 11.09
C THR A 122 1.41 11.75 11.23
N GLU A 123 0.85 11.78 12.44
CA GLU A 123 -0.34 12.59 12.73
C GLU A 123 -0.18 14.07 12.29
N PRO A 124 0.92 14.79 12.62
CA PRO A 124 1.08 16.17 12.18
C PRO A 124 1.11 16.33 10.66
N LEU A 125 1.69 15.35 9.94
CA LEU A 125 1.73 15.39 8.48
C LEU A 125 0.34 15.20 7.88
N VAL A 126 -0.42 14.22 8.36
CA VAL A 126 -1.79 13.95 7.90
C VAL A 126 -2.69 15.16 8.16
N TRP A 127 -2.64 15.77 9.35
CA TRP A 127 -3.40 16.98 9.66
C TRP A 127 -3.00 18.16 8.77
N ARG A 128 -1.72 18.35 8.50
CA ARG A 128 -1.23 19.39 7.60
C ARG A 128 -1.79 19.23 6.18
N LEU A 129 -1.78 18.01 5.64
CA LEU A 129 -2.37 17.72 4.34
C LEU A 129 -3.86 18.04 4.31
N ILE A 130 -4.63 17.57 5.27
CA ILE A 130 -6.08 17.69 5.26
C ILE A 130 -6.54 19.14 5.45
N PHE A 131 -5.97 19.84 6.43
CA PHE A 131 -6.47 21.18 6.79
C PHE A 131 -5.72 22.31 6.09
N LYS A 132 -4.44 22.15 5.78
CA LYS A 132 -3.65 23.19 5.13
C LYS A 132 -3.39 22.93 3.66
N ARG A 133 -3.71 21.74 3.15
CA ARG A 133 -3.42 21.28 1.79
C ARG A 133 -1.95 21.47 1.40
N GLN A 134 -1.05 21.34 2.37
CA GLN A 134 0.38 21.50 2.16
C GLN A 134 1.04 20.14 1.96
N ILE A 135 1.65 19.96 0.81
CA ILE A 135 2.46 18.80 0.45
C ILE A 135 3.90 19.05 0.88
N PRO A 136 4.57 18.10 1.52
CA PRO A 136 5.99 18.22 1.83
C PRO A 136 6.83 18.50 0.59
N GLY A 137 7.79 19.44 0.70
CA GLY A 137 8.67 19.78 -0.41
C GLY A 137 8.08 20.72 -1.47
N GLN A 138 6.79 21.03 -1.44
CA GLN A 138 6.20 22.04 -2.30
C GLN A 138 6.10 23.38 -1.56
N ALA A 139 6.61 24.44 -2.18
CA ALA A 139 6.40 25.80 -1.70
C ALA A 139 4.89 26.13 -1.76
N ALA A 140 4.39 26.80 -0.73
CA ALA A 140 3.00 27.26 -0.67
C ALA A 140 2.75 28.39 -1.67
#